data_9a993618582326179526fc9a34d3e831
#
_entry.id   9a993618582326179526fc9a34d3e831
#
_cell.length_a   1.000
_cell.length_b   1.000
_cell.length_c   1.000
_cell.angle_alpha   90.00
_cell.angle_beta   90.00
_cell.angle_gamma   90.00
#
_symmetry.space_group_name_H-M   'P 1'
#
loop_
_entity.id
_entity.type
_entity.pdbx_description
1 polymer ?
#
loop_
_entity_poly.entity_id
_entity_poly.type
_entity_poly.pdbx_seq_one_letter_code
_entity_poly.pdbx_strand_id
1 'polypeptide(L)'
;MSVATSHHISRYYDYYRDKEIVFTKANLKSLRIDPRQIYLKSNGGQWPCIINSSSLQQAKVIVGTASGIYTTVQKNRTAPISIRYCFFDQNNEPIQFSVNCNVLEIKPFQNSNELAMVTLTFTQRPPDDLILRIGEFIEVNENFQNRKEERIAINENSLRLLNIPKEESYIFIAGVPRKCILKDLSFGGAKAMLVGIPKFLENKAVDLRLFFIDTNEKISLQGVIKQSDFLPGRKDISIVHIEFIPDEIPMTYKFHINSYITSYQKQLIQNQINNKAAEEKAEAEAAAKKAAADQKAAPASNAETSTPNPAPAGAQ
;
A
#
# COMPACT_ATOMS: atom_id res chain seq x y z
N MET A 1 -2.08 6.43 9.48
CA MET A 1 -2.03 4.99 9.12
C MET A 1 -3.39 4.36 9.39
N SER A 2 -3.94 3.63 8.42
CA SER A 2 -5.06 2.72 8.67
C SER A 2 -4.59 1.70 9.71
N VAL A 3 -5.36 1.49 10.78
CA VAL A 3 -5.10 0.43 11.74
C VAL A 3 -5.07 -0.89 10.96
N ALA A 4 -3.89 -1.50 10.85
CA ALA A 4 -3.75 -2.78 10.16
C ALA A 4 -4.54 -3.82 10.96
N THR A 5 -5.58 -4.37 10.36
CA THR A 5 -6.35 -5.44 11.00
C THR A 5 -5.50 -6.72 11.02
N SER A 6 -5.69 -7.57 12.02
CA SER A 6 -5.03 -8.88 12.13
C SER A 6 -5.12 -9.70 10.82
N HIS A 7 -6.24 -9.60 10.11
CA HIS A 7 -6.44 -10.21 8.79
C HIS A 7 -5.46 -9.68 7.71
N HIS A 8 -5.15 -8.39 7.72
CA HIS A 8 -4.22 -7.78 6.75
C HIS A 8 -2.78 -8.25 6.98
N ILE A 9 -2.37 -8.32 8.24
CA ILE A 9 -1.04 -8.81 8.63
C ILE A 9 -0.87 -10.30 8.29
N SER A 10 -1.91 -11.12 8.54
CA SER A 10 -1.89 -12.55 8.16
C SER A 10 -1.77 -12.71 6.65
N ARG A 11 -2.53 -11.93 5.87
CA ARG A 11 -2.43 -11.92 4.42
C ARG A 11 -1.00 -11.61 3.94
N TYR A 12 -0.35 -10.59 4.49
CA TYR A 12 1.03 -10.26 4.11
C TYR A 12 1.99 -11.40 4.41
N TYR A 13 1.86 -12.03 5.59
CA TYR A 13 2.70 -13.16 5.94
C TYR A 13 2.50 -14.34 4.97
N ASP A 14 1.26 -14.70 4.66
CA ASP A 14 0.95 -15.85 3.81
C ASP A 14 1.40 -15.65 2.36
N TYR A 15 1.26 -14.43 1.81
CA TYR A 15 1.59 -14.14 0.42
C TYR A 15 3.06 -13.78 0.19
N TYR A 16 3.72 -13.17 1.19
CA TYR A 16 5.04 -12.55 1.00
C TYR A 16 6.14 -13.16 1.86
N ARG A 17 5.87 -14.22 2.63
CA ARG A 17 6.85 -14.79 3.57
C ARG A 17 8.16 -15.19 2.93
N ASP A 18 8.14 -15.68 1.68
CA ASP A 18 9.31 -16.19 0.95
C ASP A 18 9.96 -15.11 0.07
N LYS A 19 9.31 -13.94 -0.09
CA LYS A 19 9.83 -12.86 -0.93
C LYS A 19 10.92 -12.10 -0.21
N GLU A 20 12.10 -12.08 -0.81
CA GLU A 20 13.28 -11.41 -0.29
C GLU A 20 13.36 -9.96 -0.80
N ILE A 21 13.59 -9.02 0.11
CA ILE A 21 13.92 -7.63 -0.22
C ILE A 21 15.39 -7.35 0.07
N VAL A 22 16.07 -6.66 -0.84
CA VAL A 22 17.45 -6.21 -0.67
C VAL A 22 17.45 -4.81 -0.04
N PHE A 23 18.23 -4.60 1.01
CA PHE A 23 18.32 -3.33 1.70
C PHE A 23 19.35 -2.41 1.07
N THR A 24 18.99 -1.78 -0.03
CA THR A 24 19.74 -0.65 -0.60
C THR A 24 19.56 0.59 0.28
N LYS A 25 20.43 1.60 0.09
CA LYS A 25 20.31 2.89 0.80
C LYS A 25 18.92 3.53 0.61
N ALA A 26 18.34 3.41 -0.59
CA ALA A 26 16.99 3.92 -0.89
C ALA A 26 15.92 3.14 -0.13
N ASN A 27 15.99 1.80 -0.12
CA ASN A 27 15.03 0.94 0.57
C ASN A 27 15.09 1.11 2.08
N LEU A 28 16.29 1.22 2.66
CA LEU A 28 16.47 1.51 4.09
C LEU A 28 15.80 2.84 4.48
N LYS A 29 16.03 3.88 3.69
CA LYS A 29 15.39 5.19 3.91
C LYS A 29 13.86 5.10 3.81
N SER A 30 13.34 4.42 2.80
CA SER A 30 11.89 4.29 2.57
C SER A 30 11.19 3.49 3.65
N LEU A 31 11.83 2.43 4.13
CA LEU A 31 11.36 1.63 5.26
C LEU A 31 11.60 2.31 6.62
N ARG A 32 12.31 3.45 6.63
CA ARG A 32 12.71 4.18 7.84
C ARG A 32 13.46 3.28 8.83
N ILE A 33 14.38 2.47 8.30
CA ILE A 33 15.29 1.62 9.09
C ILE A 33 16.54 2.41 9.44
N ASP A 34 16.96 2.37 10.70
CA ASP A 34 18.29 2.82 11.09
C ASP A 34 19.30 1.67 10.97
N PRO A 35 20.14 1.67 9.93
CA PRO A 35 21.11 0.61 9.71
C PRO A 35 22.18 0.53 10.80
N ARG A 36 22.38 1.61 11.56
CA ARG A 36 23.36 1.66 12.67
C ARG A 36 22.85 0.96 13.93
N GLN A 37 21.54 0.73 14.02
CA GLN A 37 20.91 0.09 15.17
C GLN A 37 20.44 -1.34 14.89
N ILE A 38 20.97 -1.97 13.84
CA ILE A 38 20.76 -3.38 13.57
C ILE A 38 21.90 -4.18 14.22
N TYR A 39 21.55 -5.11 15.08
CA TYR A 39 22.48 -5.88 15.86
C TYR A 39 22.12 -7.35 15.86
N LEU A 40 23.16 -8.21 15.91
CA LEU A 40 23.02 -9.59 16.32
C LEU A 40 23.29 -9.71 17.82
N LYS A 41 22.45 -10.47 18.51
CA LYS A 41 22.62 -10.78 19.93
C LYS A 41 22.79 -12.28 20.11
N SER A 42 23.73 -12.67 20.95
CA SER A 42 23.95 -14.06 21.35
C SER A 42 24.66 -14.12 22.70
N ASN A 43 24.30 -15.04 23.58
CA ASN A 43 24.98 -15.27 24.86
C ASN A 43 25.28 -13.97 25.68
N GLY A 44 24.32 -13.04 25.71
CA GLY A 44 24.47 -11.76 26.42
C GLY A 44 25.31 -10.70 25.71
N GLY A 45 26.00 -11.03 24.61
CA GLY A 45 26.73 -10.08 23.75
C GLY A 45 25.84 -9.46 22.68
N GLN A 46 26.27 -8.29 22.18
CA GLN A 46 25.61 -7.58 21.08
C GLN A 46 26.66 -7.08 20.10
N TRP A 47 26.46 -7.36 18.81
CA TRP A 47 27.41 -7.00 17.74
C TRP A 47 26.68 -6.30 16.60
N PRO A 48 27.21 -5.17 16.13
CA PRO A 48 26.68 -4.50 14.96
C PRO A 48 26.82 -5.39 13.72
N CYS A 49 25.83 -5.34 12.83
CA CYS A 49 25.88 -6.01 11.55
C CYS A 49 25.24 -5.14 10.47
N ILE A 50 25.57 -5.41 9.21
CA ILE A 50 24.95 -4.76 8.08
C ILE A 50 23.89 -5.71 7.54
N ILE A 51 22.62 -5.29 7.55
CA ILE A 51 21.57 -6.07 6.91
C ILE A 51 21.70 -5.93 5.40
N ASN A 52 21.82 -7.06 4.70
CA ASN A 52 21.89 -7.12 3.24
C ASN A 52 20.51 -7.34 2.63
N SER A 53 19.76 -8.30 3.14
CA SER A 53 18.41 -8.62 2.67
C SER A 53 17.60 -9.31 3.77
N SER A 54 16.28 -9.31 3.60
CA SER A 54 15.37 -10.06 4.47
C SER A 54 14.11 -10.46 3.72
N SER A 55 13.56 -11.60 4.13
CA SER A 55 12.16 -11.97 3.91
C SER A 55 11.43 -12.01 5.27
N LEU A 56 10.21 -12.54 5.31
CA LEU A 56 9.51 -12.78 6.58
C LEU A 56 9.90 -14.12 7.25
N GLN A 57 10.85 -14.87 6.66
CA GLN A 57 11.36 -16.13 7.20
C GLN A 57 12.87 -16.11 7.44
N GLN A 58 13.60 -15.24 6.74
CA GLN A 58 15.06 -15.25 6.74
C GLN A 58 15.61 -13.82 6.70
N ALA A 59 16.83 -13.65 7.21
CA ALA A 59 17.62 -12.45 7.02
C ALA A 59 19.04 -12.80 6.63
N LYS A 60 19.65 -12.02 5.74
CA LYS A 60 21.07 -12.12 5.40
C LYS A 60 21.77 -10.88 5.92
N VAL A 61 22.78 -11.09 6.74
CA VAL A 61 23.55 -10.03 7.36
C VAL A 61 25.04 -10.19 7.06
N ILE A 62 25.75 -9.07 6.99
CA ILE A 62 27.21 -9.04 6.82
C ILE A 62 27.82 -8.70 8.17
N VAL A 63 28.78 -9.51 8.57
CA VAL A 63 29.55 -9.36 9.80
C VAL A 63 31.04 -9.40 9.52
N GLY A 64 31.85 -8.76 10.35
CA GLY A 64 33.31 -8.89 10.31
C GLY A 64 33.77 -10.26 10.80
N THR A 65 34.73 -10.88 10.12
CA THR A 65 35.29 -12.20 10.51
C THR A 65 36.06 -12.14 11.84
N ALA A 66 36.55 -10.96 12.22
CA ALA A 66 37.18 -10.71 13.52
C ALA A 66 36.14 -10.47 14.65
N SER A 67 34.84 -10.42 14.35
CA SER A 67 33.82 -10.15 15.37
C SER A 67 33.56 -11.36 16.28
N GLY A 68 33.20 -11.09 17.54
CA GLY A 68 32.86 -12.17 18.49
C GLY A 68 31.64 -12.99 18.02
N ILE A 69 30.69 -12.40 17.32
CA ILE A 69 29.54 -13.13 16.79
C ILE A 69 29.98 -14.14 15.71
N TYR A 70 30.89 -13.77 14.81
CA TYR A 70 31.40 -14.68 13.78
C TYR A 70 32.06 -15.89 14.41
N THR A 71 32.92 -15.68 15.42
CA THR A 71 33.58 -16.76 16.17
C THR A 71 32.55 -17.65 16.89
N THR A 72 31.50 -17.07 17.45
CA THR A 72 30.45 -17.80 18.16
C THR A 72 29.69 -18.70 17.18
N VAL A 73 29.26 -18.18 16.03
CA VAL A 73 28.47 -18.95 15.05
C VAL A 73 29.29 -20.00 14.31
N GLN A 74 30.60 -19.77 14.13
CA GLN A 74 31.50 -20.77 13.57
C GLN A 74 31.70 -21.97 14.51
N LYS A 75 31.87 -21.69 15.82
CA LYS A 75 32.06 -22.75 16.83
C LYS A 75 30.79 -23.52 17.14
N ASN A 76 29.65 -22.84 17.15
CA ASN A 76 28.36 -23.42 17.49
C ASN A 76 27.24 -22.80 16.65
N ARG A 77 26.83 -23.50 15.58
CA ARG A 77 25.73 -23.06 14.71
C ARG A 77 24.35 -23.12 15.36
N THR A 78 24.23 -23.83 16.48
CA THR A 78 22.98 -23.94 17.24
C THR A 78 22.93 -22.94 18.41
N ALA A 79 23.93 -22.05 18.54
CA ALA A 79 23.90 -21.01 19.54
C ALA A 79 22.64 -20.12 19.36
N PRO A 80 21.93 -19.77 20.43
CA PRO A 80 20.76 -18.90 20.35
C PRO A 80 21.19 -17.51 19.84
N ILE A 81 20.64 -17.12 18.72
CA ILE A 81 20.89 -15.83 18.08
C ILE A 81 19.57 -15.10 17.89
N SER A 82 19.58 -13.79 18.06
CA SER A 82 18.50 -12.94 17.61
C SER A 82 19.02 -11.75 16.82
N ILE A 83 18.29 -11.37 15.79
CA ILE A 83 18.51 -10.12 15.06
C ILE A 83 17.59 -9.05 15.62
N ARG A 84 18.17 -7.89 15.99
CA ARG A 84 17.41 -6.71 16.40
C ARG A 84 17.25 -5.77 15.23
N TYR A 85 16.02 -5.38 14.96
CA TYR A 85 15.65 -4.33 14.03
C TYR A 85 15.33 -3.04 14.77
N CYS A 86 15.58 -1.91 14.11
CA CYS A 86 15.16 -0.60 14.55
C CYS A 86 14.54 0.15 13.36
N PHE A 87 13.26 0.41 13.46
CA PHE A 87 12.51 1.25 12.52
C PHE A 87 12.15 2.56 13.22
N PHE A 88 11.87 3.60 12.44
CA PHE A 88 11.26 4.81 12.96
C PHE A 88 9.79 4.88 12.56
N ASP A 89 8.93 5.30 13.46
CA ASP A 89 7.55 5.63 13.16
C ASP A 89 7.41 6.99 12.46
N GLN A 90 6.18 7.47 12.23
CA GLN A 90 5.93 8.78 11.61
C GLN A 90 6.40 9.95 12.47
N ASN A 91 6.44 9.78 13.80
CA ASN A 91 6.88 10.79 14.75
C ASN A 91 8.41 10.75 14.97
N ASN A 92 9.17 9.93 14.21
CA ASN A 92 10.58 9.67 14.41
C ASN A 92 10.90 8.95 15.73
N GLU A 93 9.94 8.25 16.33
CA GLU A 93 10.19 7.43 17.49
C GLU A 93 10.70 6.04 17.08
N PRO A 94 11.72 5.49 17.77
CA PRO A 94 12.29 4.21 17.39
C PRO A 94 11.39 3.04 17.82
N ILE A 95 10.98 2.23 16.87
CA ILE A 95 10.31 0.94 17.09
C ILE A 95 11.36 -0.16 16.99
N GLN A 96 11.61 -0.85 18.10
CA GLN A 96 12.67 -1.85 18.20
C GLN A 96 12.08 -3.21 18.58
N PHE A 97 12.50 -4.24 17.90
CA PHE A 97 12.15 -5.61 18.24
C PHE A 97 13.27 -6.57 17.83
N SER A 98 13.28 -7.74 18.45
CA SER A 98 14.24 -8.79 18.15
C SER A 98 13.51 -10.02 17.62
N VAL A 99 14.11 -10.68 16.63
CA VAL A 99 13.61 -11.92 16.04
C VAL A 99 14.63 -13.02 16.33
N ASN A 100 14.17 -14.11 16.94
CA ASN A 100 15.02 -15.27 17.21
C ASN A 100 15.32 -16.04 15.93
N CYS A 101 16.57 -16.45 15.79
CA CYS A 101 17.08 -17.03 14.56
C CYS A 101 17.98 -18.24 14.83
N ASN A 102 18.07 -19.11 13.82
CA ASN A 102 19.13 -20.09 13.69
C ASN A 102 20.04 -19.72 12.52
N VAL A 103 21.32 -20.06 12.62
CA VAL A 103 22.26 -19.89 11.51
C VAL A 103 22.04 -20.99 10.47
N LEU A 104 21.64 -20.61 9.27
CA LEU A 104 21.50 -21.53 8.16
C LEU A 104 22.82 -21.72 7.42
N GLU A 105 23.49 -20.61 7.09
CA GLU A 105 24.69 -20.63 6.26
C GLU A 105 25.63 -19.48 6.60
N ILE A 106 26.95 -19.72 6.40
CA ILE A 106 28.00 -18.70 6.52
C ILE A 106 28.86 -18.80 5.26
N LYS A 107 29.02 -17.71 4.52
CA LYS A 107 29.85 -17.60 3.32
C LYS A 107 30.74 -16.36 3.38
N PRO A 108 31.92 -16.35 2.74
CA PRO A 108 32.67 -15.11 2.51
C PRO A 108 31.79 -14.10 1.74
N PHE A 109 31.82 -12.84 2.12
CA PHE A 109 31.12 -11.79 1.40
C PHE A 109 32.06 -11.22 0.31
N GLN A 110 31.63 -11.27 -0.98
CA GLN A 110 32.37 -10.77 -2.13
C GLN A 110 33.84 -11.25 -2.19
N ASN A 111 34.10 -12.50 -1.84
CA ASN A 111 35.43 -13.08 -1.72
C ASN A 111 36.37 -12.36 -0.71
N SER A 112 35.81 -11.58 0.22
CA SER A 112 36.58 -10.93 1.27
C SER A 112 36.96 -11.94 2.37
N ASN A 113 38.19 -11.81 2.88
CA ASN A 113 38.61 -12.55 4.07
C ASN A 113 38.20 -11.86 5.38
N GLU A 114 37.78 -10.61 5.31
CA GLU A 114 37.45 -9.79 6.49
C GLU A 114 35.93 -9.72 6.75
N LEU A 115 35.12 -10.05 5.73
CA LEU A 115 33.65 -9.96 5.82
C LEU A 115 33.00 -11.31 5.47
N ALA A 116 32.03 -11.68 6.23
CA ALA A 116 31.21 -12.88 6.00
C ALA A 116 29.73 -12.52 5.93
N MET A 117 29.02 -13.18 5.01
CA MET A 117 27.56 -13.18 4.95
C MET A 117 27.04 -14.33 5.79
N VAL A 118 26.17 -14.01 6.73
CA VAL A 118 25.47 -14.97 7.57
C VAL A 118 24.00 -14.98 7.20
N THR A 119 23.51 -16.13 6.78
CA THR A 119 22.08 -16.36 6.52
C THR A 119 21.43 -16.89 7.79
N LEU A 120 20.42 -16.19 8.25
CA LEU A 120 19.65 -16.46 9.45
C LEU A 120 18.24 -16.90 9.07
N THR A 121 17.75 -18.00 9.63
CA THR A 121 16.35 -18.44 9.50
C THR A 121 15.62 -18.12 10.80
N PHE A 122 14.46 -17.47 10.71
CA PHE A 122 13.64 -17.14 11.87
C PHE A 122 13.06 -18.42 12.49
N THR A 123 13.12 -18.55 13.81
CA THR A 123 12.64 -19.74 14.52
C THR A 123 11.13 -19.72 14.73
N GLN A 124 10.51 -18.56 14.56
CA GLN A 124 9.07 -18.34 14.73
C GLN A 124 8.60 -17.24 13.79
N ARG A 125 7.29 -17.09 13.64
CA ARG A 125 6.69 -15.97 12.93
C ARG A 125 7.24 -14.65 13.49
N PRO A 126 7.73 -13.75 12.64
CA PRO A 126 8.24 -12.47 13.10
C PRO A 126 7.13 -11.57 13.66
N PRO A 127 7.48 -10.53 14.42
CA PRO A 127 6.51 -9.57 14.94
C PRO A 127 5.69 -8.89 13.84
N ASP A 128 4.45 -8.54 14.17
CA ASP A 128 3.50 -7.94 13.25
C ASP A 128 4.02 -6.65 12.62
N ASP A 129 4.81 -5.85 13.33
CA ASP A 129 5.46 -4.65 12.80
C ASP A 129 6.42 -4.95 11.66
N LEU A 130 7.20 -6.05 11.75
CA LEU A 130 8.08 -6.47 10.65
C LEU A 130 7.29 -6.97 9.45
N ILE A 131 6.26 -7.78 9.70
CA ILE A 131 5.38 -8.31 8.66
C ILE A 131 4.70 -7.16 7.91
N LEU A 132 4.18 -6.18 8.65
CA LEU A 132 3.49 -5.03 8.06
C LEU A 132 4.43 -4.23 7.16
N ARG A 133 5.61 -3.87 7.65
CA ARG A 133 6.54 -3.01 6.92
C ARG A 133 7.16 -3.69 5.69
N ILE A 134 7.59 -4.93 5.84
CA ILE A 134 8.13 -5.70 4.71
C ILE A 134 7.02 -6.03 3.71
N GLY A 135 5.84 -6.46 4.19
CA GLY A 135 4.70 -6.79 3.34
C GLY A 135 4.20 -5.61 2.53
N GLU A 136 4.04 -4.44 3.16
CA GLU A 136 3.66 -3.20 2.48
C GLU A 136 4.68 -2.79 1.42
N PHE A 137 5.97 -2.88 1.73
CA PHE A 137 7.05 -2.58 0.79
C PHE A 137 7.00 -3.49 -0.45
N ILE A 138 6.78 -4.80 -0.25
CA ILE A 138 6.68 -5.77 -1.35
C ILE A 138 5.43 -5.48 -2.18
N GLU A 139 4.27 -5.28 -1.54
CA GLU A 139 3.00 -4.98 -2.22
C GLU A 139 3.12 -3.73 -3.11
N VAL A 140 3.73 -2.66 -2.60
CA VAL A 140 3.95 -1.42 -3.35
C VAL A 140 4.82 -1.65 -4.58
N ASN A 141 5.90 -2.43 -4.45
CA ASN A 141 6.75 -2.75 -5.60
C ASN A 141 6.03 -3.63 -6.63
N GLU A 142 5.23 -4.60 -6.22
CA GLU A 142 4.42 -5.41 -7.13
C GLU A 142 3.36 -4.57 -7.85
N ASN A 143 2.66 -3.72 -7.12
CA ASN A 143 1.67 -2.82 -7.71
C ASN A 143 2.32 -1.82 -8.67
N PHE A 144 3.51 -1.33 -8.36
CA PHE A 144 4.29 -0.51 -9.28
C PHE A 144 4.59 -1.24 -10.59
N GLN A 145 4.97 -2.51 -10.55
CA GLN A 145 5.23 -3.30 -11.75
C GLN A 145 3.96 -3.59 -12.55
N ASN A 146 2.88 -3.95 -11.86
CA ASN A 146 1.65 -4.45 -12.49
C ASN A 146 0.67 -3.34 -12.90
N ARG A 147 0.74 -2.16 -12.26
CA ARG A 147 -0.23 -1.06 -12.41
C ARG A 147 0.42 0.26 -12.84
N LYS A 148 1.56 0.19 -13.52
CA LYS A 148 2.34 1.37 -13.93
C LYS A 148 1.49 2.40 -14.69
N GLU A 149 0.57 1.93 -15.52
CA GLU A 149 -0.28 2.74 -16.39
C GLU A 149 -1.64 3.13 -15.76
N GLU A 150 -1.96 2.62 -14.55
CA GLU A 150 -3.21 2.99 -13.89
C GLU A 150 -3.18 4.47 -13.48
N ARG A 151 -4.09 5.27 -14.08
CA ARG A 151 -4.10 6.72 -13.91
C ARG A 151 -5.16 7.18 -12.93
N ILE A 152 -4.74 8.00 -11.99
CA ILE A 152 -5.57 8.66 -11.00
C ILE A 152 -5.98 10.02 -11.57
N ALA A 153 -7.24 10.19 -11.96
CA ALA A 153 -7.75 11.49 -12.36
C ALA A 153 -7.73 12.47 -11.17
N ILE A 154 -7.11 13.64 -11.38
CA ILE A 154 -6.98 14.64 -10.32
C ILE A 154 -8.20 15.53 -10.26
N ASN A 155 -8.92 15.41 -9.16
CA ASN A 155 -10.08 16.24 -8.76
C ASN A 155 -9.96 16.55 -7.25
N GLU A 156 -10.91 17.27 -6.68
CA GLU A 156 -10.88 17.65 -5.27
C GLU A 156 -10.86 16.46 -4.31
N ASN A 157 -11.57 15.39 -4.65
CA ASN A 157 -11.60 14.19 -3.83
C ASN A 157 -10.26 13.42 -3.89
N SER A 158 -9.70 13.24 -5.09
CA SER A 158 -8.42 12.55 -5.26
C SER A 158 -7.26 13.35 -4.64
N LEU A 159 -7.25 14.69 -4.76
CA LEU A 159 -6.25 15.54 -4.08
C LEU A 159 -6.31 15.38 -2.57
N ARG A 160 -7.52 15.35 -2.00
CA ARG A 160 -7.70 15.13 -0.56
C ARG A 160 -7.21 13.76 -0.12
N LEU A 161 -7.53 12.70 -0.88
CA LEU A 161 -7.10 11.34 -0.57
C LEU A 161 -5.59 11.13 -0.77
N LEU A 162 -4.98 11.83 -1.72
CA LEU A 162 -3.54 11.86 -1.95
C LEU A 162 -2.80 12.78 -0.97
N ASN A 163 -3.53 13.60 -0.19
CA ASN A 163 -2.96 14.65 0.66
C ASN A 163 -2.07 15.65 -0.08
N ILE A 164 -2.45 15.98 -1.33
CA ILE A 164 -1.75 16.98 -2.16
C ILE A 164 -2.54 18.29 -2.15
N PRO A 165 -1.92 19.45 -1.81
CA PRO A 165 -2.57 20.76 -1.88
C PRO A 165 -2.93 21.12 -3.32
N LYS A 166 -4.08 21.77 -3.51
CA LYS A 166 -4.63 22.10 -4.83
C LYS A 166 -3.70 22.97 -5.72
N GLU A 167 -2.82 23.75 -5.13
CA GLU A 167 -2.09 24.80 -5.86
C GLU A 167 -0.56 24.75 -5.73
N GLU A 168 0.01 23.69 -5.15
CA GLU A 168 1.44 23.62 -4.83
C GLU A 168 2.24 22.65 -5.71
N SER A 169 1.79 22.44 -6.96
CA SER A 169 2.53 21.59 -7.90
C SER A 169 3.37 22.45 -8.85
N TYR A 170 4.66 22.11 -8.97
CA TYR A 170 5.61 22.81 -9.81
C TYR A 170 6.34 21.85 -10.71
N ILE A 171 6.53 22.24 -11.98
CA ILE A 171 7.39 21.56 -12.94
C ILE A 171 8.62 22.43 -13.17
N PHE A 172 9.80 21.88 -12.94
CA PHE A 172 11.06 22.53 -13.27
C PHE A 172 11.51 22.08 -14.64
N ILE A 173 11.73 23.02 -15.56
CA ILE A 173 12.23 22.77 -16.91
C ILE A 173 13.51 23.57 -17.07
N ALA A 174 14.63 22.92 -17.35
CA ALA A 174 15.95 23.54 -17.37
C ALA A 174 16.25 24.39 -16.11
N GLY A 175 15.83 23.91 -14.93
CA GLY A 175 16.00 24.59 -13.64
C GLY A 175 15.02 25.71 -13.35
N VAL A 176 14.14 26.07 -14.29
CA VAL A 176 13.15 27.15 -14.12
C VAL A 176 11.83 26.57 -13.59
N PRO A 177 11.35 27.00 -12.40
CA PRO A 177 10.09 26.56 -11.86
C PRO A 177 8.90 27.13 -12.64
N ARG A 178 7.93 26.29 -12.96
CA ARG A 178 6.66 26.66 -13.57
C ARG A 178 5.53 26.07 -12.76
N LYS A 179 4.60 26.91 -12.32
CA LYS A 179 3.36 26.45 -11.66
C LYS A 179 2.56 25.61 -12.66
N CYS A 180 2.04 24.48 -12.22
CA CYS A 180 1.24 23.61 -13.06
C CYS A 180 -0.03 23.15 -12.34
N ILE A 181 -1.01 22.71 -13.14
CA ILE A 181 -2.23 22.09 -12.65
C ILE A 181 -2.19 20.64 -13.07
N LEU A 182 -2.14 19.74 -12.10
CA LEU A 182 -2.19 18.28 -12.34
C LEU A 182 -3.56 17.89 -12.91
N LYS A 183 -3.56 17.00 -13.89
CA LYS A 183 -4.75 16.40 -14.47
C LYS A 183 -4.90 14.93 -14.14
N ASP A 184 -3.80 14.20 -14.18
CA ASP A 184 -3.74 12.85 -13.68
C ASP A 184 -2.33 12.52 -13.15
N LEU A 185 -2.27 11.47 -12.32
CA LEU A 185 -1.05 10.86 -11.80
C LEU A 185 -1.13 9.35 -11.97
N SER A 186 0.02 8.73 -12.21
CA SER A 186 0.19 7.27 -12.15
C SER A 186 1.53 6.93 -11.51
N PHE A 187 1.81 5.65 -11.31
CA PHE A 187 3.14 5.25 -10.88
C PHE A 187 4.25 5.69 -11.86
N GLY A 188 3.97 5.64 -13.16
CA GLY A 188 4.98 5.89 -14.21
C GLY A 188 4.94 7.26 -14.83
N GLY A 189 3.99 8.14 -14.47
CA GLY A 189 3.90 9.44 -15.12
C GLY A 189 2.80 10.34 -14.60
N ALA A 190 2.69 11.51 -15.24
CA ALA A 190 1.70 12.54 -14.90
C ALA A 190 1.22 13.25 -16.16
N LYS A 191 0.00 13.77 -16.11
CA LYS A 191 -0.53 14.75 -17.04
C LYS A 191 -0.75 16.07 -16.32
N ALA A 192 -0.21 17.14 -16.87
CA ALA A 192 -0.31 18.45 -16.24
C ALA A 192 -0.58 19.55 -17.28
N MET A 193 -1.12 20.66 -16.81
CA MET A 193 -1.29 21.89 -17.59
C MET A 193 -0.33 22.94 -17.04
N LEU A 194 0.36 23.63 -17.93
CA LEU A 194 1.23 24.77 -17.60
C LEU A 194 1.26 25.81 -18.72
N VAL A 195 1.70 27.01 -18.39
CA VAL A 195 1.90 28.08 -19.38
C VAL A 195 3.15 27.74 -20.22
N GLY A 196 2.97 27.70 -21.54
CA GLY A 196 4.04 27.42 -22.48
C GLY A 196 3.52 27.02 -23.87
N ILE A 197 4.44 26.96 -24.82
CA ILE A 197 4.19 26.55 -26.19
C ILE A 197 4.64 25.09 -26.35
N PRO A 198 3.78 24.16 -26.81
CA PRO A 198 4.07 22.72 -26.90
C PRO A 198 5.42 22.41 -27.53
N LYS A 199 5.71 22.99 -28.70
CA LYS A 199 6.96 22.78 -29.46
C LYS A 199 8.24 22.96 -28.63
N PHE A 200 8.21 23.86 -27.62
CA PHE A 200 9.37 24.13 -26.77
C PHE A 200 9.39 23.29 -25.48
N LEU A 201 8.32 22.54 -25.18
CA LEU A 201 8.19 21.71 -24.00
C LEU A 201 8.49 20.23 -24.30
N GLU A 202 8.19 19.78 -25.51
CA GLU A 202 8.33 18.39 -25.92
C GLU A 202 9.80 17.93 -25.85
N ASN A 203 10.01 16.69 -25.41
CA ASN A 203 11.30 16.05 -25.18
C ASN A 203 12.22 16.75 -24.17
N LYS A 204 11.69 17.64 -23.34
CA LYS A 204 12.45 18.26 -22.27
C LYS A 204 12.46 17.39 -21.02
N ALA A 205 13.66 17.29 -20.42
CA ALA A 205 13.79 16.75 -19.07
C ALA A 205 13.11 17.69 -18.07
N VAL A 206 12.39 17.09 -17.15
CA VAL A 206 11.60 17.83 -16.14
C VAL A 206 11.76 17.20 -14.76
N ASP A 207 11.57 18.03 -13.74
CA ASP A 207 11.44 17.64 -12.36
C ASP A 207 10.07 18.12 -11.85
N LEU A 208 9.12 17.18 -11.73
CA LEU A 208 7.81 17.46 -11.12
C LEU A 208 7.94 17.37 -9.61
N ARG A 209 7.64 18.47 -8.92
CA ARG A 209 7.68 18.54 -7.47
C ARG A 209 6.28 18.57 -6.91
N LEU A 210 6.00 17.60 -6.04
CA LEU A 210 4.76 17.44 -5.31
C LEU A 210 5.02 17.60 -3.81
N PHE A 211 4.09 18.21 -3.12
CA PHE A 211 4.10 18.29 -1.66
C PHE A 211 3.00 17.40 -1.10
N PHE A 212 3.34 16.54 -0.15
CA PHE A 212 2.40 15.68 0.56
C PHE A 212 2.24 16.17 2.00
N ILE A 213 1.01 16.56 2.36
CA ILE A 213 0.70 17.23 3.65
C ILE A 213 0.89 16.27 4.83
N ASP A 214 0.46 15.02 4.67
CA ASP A 214 0.46 14.00 5.73
C ASP A 214 1.87 13.62 6.21
N THR A 215 2.84 13.59 5.30
CA THR A 215 4.24 13.28 5.61
C THR A 215 5.11 14.53 5.70
N ASN A 216 4.56 15.71 5.37
CA ASN A 216 5.30 16.97 5.24
C ASN A 216 6.52 16.85 4.31
N GLU A 217 6.39 16.04 3.25
CA GLU A 217 7.47 15.75 2.30
C GLU A 217 7.28 16.46 0.96
N LYS A 218 8.39 16.98 0.43
CA LYS A 218 8.49 17.44 -0.97
C LYS A 218 9.16 16.33 -1.77
N ILE A 219 8.42 15.75 -2.69
CA ILE A 219 8.89 14.67 -3.55
C ILE A 219 9.19 15.23 -4.93
N SER A 220 10.37 14.92 -5.44
CA SER A 220 10.89 15.27 -6.76
C SER A 220 10.82 14.05 -7.67
N LEU A 221 10.16 14.20 -8.82
CA LEU A 221 9.93 13.16 -9.81
C LEU A 221 10.59 13.54 -11.13
N GLN A 222 11.72 12.92 -11.40
CA GLN A 222 12.45 13.13 -12.64
C GLN A 222 11.74 12.44 -13.81
N GLY A 223 11.65 13.13 -14.94
CA GLY A 223 10.96 12.60 -16.11
C GLY A 223 11.25 13.37 -17.38
N VAL A 224 10.58 12.97 -18.45
CA VAL A 224 10.64 13.61 -19.75
C VAL A 224 9.23 13.89 -20.25
N ILE A 225 9.01 15.08 -20.81
CA ILE A 225 7.77 15.39 -21.53
C ILE A 225 7.77 14.63 -22.85
N LYS A 226 6.94 13.59 -22.96
CA LYS A 226 6.84 12.78 -24.18
C LYS A 226 5.92 13.37 -25.23
N GLN A 227 4.88 14.06 -24.78
CA GLN A 227 3.89 14.68 -25.65
C GLN A 227 3.45 16.00 -25.04
N SER A 228 3.20 16.98 -25.89
CA SER A 228 2.72 18.28 -25.48
C SER A 228 1.74 18.84 -26.53
N ASP A 229 0.54 19.22 -26.10
CA ASP A 229 -0.51 19.76 -26.96
C ASP A 229 -1.05 21.07 -26.39
N PHE A 230 -1.61 21.94 -27.22
CA PHE A 230 -2.36 23.09 -26.71
C PHE A 230 -3.63 22.69 -25.99
N LEU A 231 -3.95 23.40 -24.93
CA LEU A 231 -5.28 23.30 -24.34
C LEU A 231 -6.32 23.82 -25.36
N PRO A 232 -7.38 23.07 -25.67
CA PRO A 232 -8.42 23.55 -26.60
C PRO A 232 -8.91 24.94 -26.26
N GLY A 233 -8.89 25.85 -27.25
CA GLY A 233 -9.27 27.25 -27.08
C GLY A 233 -8.22 28.18 -26.45
N ARG A 234 -7.04 27.67 -26.07
CA ARG A 234 -5.96 28.48 -25.45
C ARG A 234 -4.63 28.20 -26.13
N LYS A 235 -3.98 29.26 -26.63
CA LYS A 235 -2.65 29.18 -27.31
C LYS A 235 -1.47 29.44 -26.36
N ASP A 236 -1.72 29.79 -25.14
CA ASP A 236 -0.75 30.10 -24.10
C ASP A 236 -0.58 29.00 -23.05
N ILE A 237 -1.49 27.98 -23.05
CA ILE A 237 -1.47 26.87 -22.10
C ILE A 237 -1.26 25.57 -22.86
N SER A 238 -0.31 24.78 -22.37
CA SER A 238 -0.04 23.43 -22.87
C SER A 238 -0.48 22.37 -21.86
N ILE A 239 -0.97 21.27 -22.41
CA ILE A 239 -1.14 20.00 -21.69
C ILE A 239 0.09 19.16 -22.00
N VAL A 240 0.80 18.72 -20.97
CA VAL A 240 2.01 17.91 -21.10
C VAL A 240 1.80 16.52 -20.50
N HIS A 241 2.33 15.51 -21.19
CA HIS A 241 2.40 14.14 -20.71
C HIS A 241 3.84 13.86 -20.30
N ILE A 242 4.05 13.60 -19.02
CA ILE A 242 5.34 13.34 -18.42
C ILE A 242 5.46 11.84 -18.18
N GLU A 243 6.53 11.24 -18.69
CA GLU A 243 6.97 9.90 -18.32
C GLU A 243 8.10 10.00 -17.31
N PHE A 244 7.92 9.38 -16.14
CA PHE A 244 8.94 9.36 -15.08
C PHE A 244 10.05 8.35 -15.41
N ILE A 245 11.28 8.65 -14.96
CA ILE A 245 12.41 7.73 -15.06
C ILE A 245 12.21 6.63 -14.00
N PRO A 246 11.99 5.35 -14.38
CA PRO A 246 11.55 4.30 -13.46
C PRO A 246 12.46 4.10 -12.25
N ASP A 247 13.77 4.17 -12.46
CA ASP A 247 14.78 3.93 -11.42
C ASP A 247 14.94 5.13 -10.47
N GLU A 248 14.42 6.29 -10.85
CA GLU A 248 14.51 7.54 -10.08
C GLU A 248 13.21 7.85 -9.31
N ILE A 249 12.15 7.03 -9.48
CA ILE A 249 10.89 7.25 -8.77
C ILE A 249 11.08 6.89 -7.29
N PRO A 250 10.95 7.90 -6.39
CA PRO A 250 11.12 7.66 -4.96
C PRO A 250 10.09 6.67 -4.42
N MET A 251 10.52 5.81 -3.52
CA MET A 251 9.65 4.81 -2.92
C MET A 251 8.51 5.45 -2.12
N THR A 252 8.76 6.61 -1.50
CA THR A 252 7.73 7.40 -0.81
C THR A 252 6.58 7.80 -1.74
N TYR A 253 6.88 8.20 -2.99
CA TYR A 253 5.85 8.46 -3.99
C TYR A 253 5.04 7.19 -4.31
N LYS A 254 5.71 6.06 -4.49
CA LYS A 254 5.05 4.77 -4.75
C LYS A 254 4.10 4.40 -3.61
N PHE A 255 4.47 4.65 -2.36
CA PHE A 255 3.60 4.44 -1.20
C PHE A 255 2.34 5.30 -1.26
N HIS A 256 2.45 6.59 -1.58
CA HIS A 256 1.28 7.49 -1.69
C HIS A 256 0.31 7.04 -2.79
N ILE A 257 0.83 6.71 -3.99
CA ILE A 257 0.01 6.21 -5.10
C ILE A 257 -0.66 4.87 -4.73
N ASN A 258 0.09 3.93 -4.15
CA ASN A 258 -0.45 2.64 -3.73
C ASN A 258 -1.54 2.79 -2.66
N SER A 259 -1.32 3.64 -1.68
CA SER A 259 -2.29 3.93 -0.61
C SER A 259 -3.61 4.48 -1.19
N TYR A 260 -3.50 5.41 -2.15
CA TYR A 260 -4.67 5.92 -2.85
C TYR A 260 -5.44 4.81 -3.60
N ILE A 261 -4.75 4.05 -4.45
CA ILE A 261 -5.37 2.99 -5.26
C ILE A 261 -6.06 1.96 -4.36
N THR A 262 -5.39 1.53 -3.30
CA THR A 262 -5.94 0.55 -2.35
C THR A 262 -7.16 1.11 -1.60
N SER A 263 -7.10 2.37 -1.18
CA SER A 263 -8.22 3.03 -0.47
C SER A 263 -9.41 3.24 -1.40
N TYR A 264 -9.17 3.66 -2.63
CA TYR A 264 -10.20 3.86 -3.65
C TYR A 264 -10.91 2.55 -4.00
N GLN A 265 -10.16 1.46 -4.19
CA GLN A 265 -10.73 0.13 -4.44
C GLN A 265 -11.60 -0.36 -3.28
N LYS A 266 -11.17 -0.15 -2.03
CA LYS A 266 -11.98 -0.46 -0.85
C LYS A 266 -13.30 0.32 -0.85
N GLN A 267 -13.25 1.62 -1.19
CA GLN A 267 -14.46 2.45 -1.29
C GLN A 267 -15.42 1.95 -2.38
N LEU A 268 -14.89 1.57 -3.55
CA LEU A 268 -15.70 1.02 -4.65
C LEU A 268 -16.40 -0.27 -4.24
N ILE A 269 -15.69 -1.19 -3.61
CA ILE A 269 -16.25 -2.47 -3.12
C ILE A 269 -17.33 -2.20 -2.07
N GLN A 270 -17.07 -1.30 -1.12
CA GLN A 270 -18.03 -0.95 -0.08
C GLN A 270 -19.32 -0.32 -0.67
N ASN A 271 -19.15 0.56 -1.66
CA ASN A 271 -20.30 1.17 -2.35
C ASN A 271 -21.12 0.12 -3.14
N GLN A 272 -20.46 -0.86 -3.77
CA GLN A 272 -21.15 -1.96 -4.46
C GLN A 272 -21.94 -2.82 -3.47
N ILE A 273 -21.36 -3.13 -2.30
CA ILE A 273 -22.07 -3.89 -1.24
C ILE A 273 -23.28 -3.11 -0.74
N ASN A 274 -23.10 -1.81 -0.48
CA ASN A 274 -24.18 -0.96 0.02
C ASN A 274 -25.30 -0.81 -1.00
N ASN A 275 -24.99 -0.68 -2.29
CA ASN A 275 -25.98 -0.59 -3.36
C ASN A 275 -26.78 -1.90 -3.52
N LYS A 276 -26.10 -3.06 -3.49
CA LYS A 276 -26.80 -4.36 -3.50
C LYS A 276 -27.72 -4.53 -2.31
N ALA A 277 -27.25 -4.18 -1.10
CA ALA A 277 -28.08 -4.25 0.10
C ALA A 277 -29.29 -3.29 0.04
N ALA A 278 -29.15 -2.13 -0.63
CA ALA A 278 -30.24 -1.20 -0.83
C ALA A 278 -31.26 -1.72 -1.87
N GLU A 279 -30.78 -2.35 -2.98
CA GLU A 279 -31.62 -3.00 -3.99
C GLU A 279 -32.42 -4.17 -3.39
N GLU A 280 -31.76 -5.06 -2.64
CA GLU A 280 -32.41 -6.17 -1.94
C GLU A 280 -33.50 -5.72 -0.96
N LYS A 281 -33.25 -4.62 -0.22
CA LYS A 281 -34.26 -4.02 0.67
C LYS A 281 -35.42 -3.42 -0.10
N ALA A 282 -35.17 -2.74 -1.21
CA ALA A 282 -36.21 -2.16 -2.05
C ALA A 282 -37.09 -3.24 -2.69
N GLU A 283 -36.49 -4.34 -3.14
CA GLU A 283 -37.22 -5.49 -3.67
C GLU A 283 -38.07 -6.18 -2.61
N ALA A 284 -37.51 -6.37 -1.40
CA ALA A 284 -38.25 -6.95 -0.27
C ALA A 284 -39.44 -6.09 0.18
N GLU A 285 -39.26 -4.75 0.20
CA GLU A 285 -40.36 -3.81 0.48
C GLU A 285 -41.43 -3.80 -0.63
N ALA A 286 -41.00 -3.89 -1.91
CA ALA A 286 -41.95 -3.98 -3.01
C ALA A 286 -42.73 -5.30 -3.02
N ALA A 287 -42.08 -6.41 -2.70
CA ALA A 287 -42.72 -7.71 -2.53
C ALA A 287 -43.71 -7.71 -1.35
N ALA A 288 -43.33 -7.11 -0.22
CA ALA A 288 -44.21 -6.99 0.94
C ALA A 288 -45.43 -6.10 0.64
N LYS A 289 -45.28 -5.00 -0.11
CA LYS A 289 -46.40 -4.16 -0.55
C LYS A 289 -47.32 -4.87 -1.53
N LYS A 290 -46.78 -5.69 -2.46
CA LYS A 290 -47.61 -6.55 -3.33
C LYS A 290 -48.38 -7.58 -2.56
N ALA A 291 -47.76 -8.30 -1.64
CA ALA A 291 -48.44 -9.31 -0.79
C ALA A 291 -49.54 -8.68 0.05
N ALA A 292 -49.33 -7.47 0.58
CA ALA A 292 -50.36 -6.74 1.33
C ALA A 292 -51.52 -6.24 0.43
N ALA A 293 -51.26 -5.91 -0.81
CA ALA A 293 -52.27 -5.53 -1.78
C ALA A 293 -53.14 -6.73 -2.20
N ASP A 294 -52.53 -7.89 -2.42
CA ASP A 294 -53.20 -9.13 -2.79
C ASP A 294 -54.10 -9.68 -1.66
N GLN A 295 -53.69 -9.50 -0.38
CA GLN A 295 -54.53 -9.85 0.75
C GLN A 295 -55.73 -8.94 0.94
N LYS A 296 -55.70 -7.69 0.46
CA LYS A 296 -56.85 -6.76 0.48
C LYS A 296 -57.83 -6.99 -0.67
N ALA A 297 -57.43 -7.72 -1.70
CA ALA A 297 -58.23 -7.98 -2.92
C ALA A 297 -58.99 -9.33 -2.86
N ALA A 298 -58.87 -10.12 -1.82
CA ALA A 298 -59.66 -11.35 -1.64
C ALA A 298 -61.12 -11.00 -1.34
N PRO A 299 -62.09 -11.41 -2.19
CA PRO A 299 -63.52 -11.14 -1.92
C PRO A 299 -64.01 -11.94 -0.72
N ALA A 300 -64.72 -11.25 0.17
CA ALA A 300 -65.48 -11.88 1.24
C ALA A 300 -66.48 -12.87 0.69
N SER A 301 -66.24 -14.16 0.78
CA SER A 301 -67.17 -15.21 0.44
C SER A 301 -68.31 -15.25 1.46
N ASN A 302 -69.52 -15.12 0.97
CA ASN A 302 -70.79 -15.13 1.69
C ASN A 302 -70.90 -16.24 2.74
N ALA A 303 -71.18 -15.84 3.97
CA ALA A 303 -71.71 -16.72 4.98
C ALA A 303 -73.24 -16.79 4.76
N GLU A 304 -73.70 -17.86 4.11
CA GLU A 304 -75.13 -18.20 4.11
C GLU A 304 -75.53 -18.61 5.51
N THR A 305 -76.46 -17.84 6.04
CA THR A 305 -77.28 -18.13 7.27
C THR A 305 -78.19 -19.26 6.97
N SER A 306 -77.93 -20.46 7.50
CA SER A 306 -78.93 -21.53 7.62
C SER A 306 -79.72 -21.35 8.93
N THR A 307 -80.95 -20.96 8.78
CA THR A 307 -82.02 -20.97 9.90
C THR A 307 -82.34 -22.39 10.32
N PRO A 308 -82.47 -22.69 11.58
CA PRO A 308 -82.97 -24.00 12.04
C PRO A 308 -84.49 -24.05 11.97
N ASN A 309 -85.04 -25.10 11.34
CA ASN A 309 -86.41 -25.43 11.25
C ASN A 309 -86.87 -26.09 12.59
N PRO A 310 -88.07 -25.74 13.16
CA PRO A 310 -88.55 -26.29 14.42
C PRO A 310 -89.13 -27.69 14.24
N ALA A 311 -88.86 -28.57 15.18
CA ALA A 311 -89.38 -29.91 15.29
C ALA A 311 -90.86 -29.90 15.70
N PRO A 312 -91.68 -30.81 15.18
CA PRO A 312 -93.06 -30.98 15.66
C PRO A 312 -93.17 -31.80 16.97
N ALA A 313 -94.00 -31.34 17.82
CA ALA A 313 -94.49 -32.06 19.00
C ALA A 313 -95.39 -33.20 18.62
N GLY A 314 -95.39 -34.28 19.36
CA GLY A 314 -96.39 -35.34 19.28
C GLY A 314 -96.02 -36.53 20.13
N ALA A 315 -96.61 -36.57 21.33
CA ALA A 315 -97.50 -37.50 21.94
C ALA A 315 -96.98 -38.93 22.20
N GLN A 316 -97.09 -39.21 23.39
CA GLN A 316 -97.34 -40.30 24.34
C GLN A 316 -96.08 -40.74 25.12
#